data_261c9c028b134cc31a3e385dd3a314a9
#
_entry.id   261c9c028b134cc31a3e385dd3a314a9
#
_cell.length_a   1.000
_cell.length_b   1.000
_cell.length_c   1.000
_cell.angle_alpha   90.00
_cell.angle_beta   90.00
_cell.angle_gamma   90.00
#
_symmetry.space_group_name_H-M   'P 1'
#
loop_
_entity.id
_entity.type
_entity.pdbx_description
1 polymer ?
#
loop_
_entity_poly.entity_id
_entity_poly.type
_entity_poly.pdbx_seq_one_letter_code
_entity_poly.pdbx_strand_id
1 'polypeptide(L)'
;DIVDGCSFDNNLPCIAEKEVIAVDSVADYLIFNMKKNGAYEVKDPAVISQLVELVTKEGKSPKTEFVGKSAKYILDKIGITVGDDVKVILMEAKEDHPFVQVELMMPILPLVRVPDVDQAIEMAVRVEHGNRHTAMMHSRNVEKLTKMAKLIQTTIFVKNGPSYAGIGVGGE
;
A
#
# COMPACT_ATOMS: atom_id res chain seq x y z
N ASP A 1 -2.85 -1.87 11.54
CA ASP A 1 -1.89 -0.82 11.15
C ASP A 1 -1.91 -0.55 9.64
N ILE A 2 -1.49 -1.50 8.76
CA ILE A 2 -1.34 -1.26 7.31
C ILE A 2 -2.68 -0.84 6.66
N VAL A 3 -3.77 -1.57 6.93
CA VAL A 3 -5.10 -1.20 6.41
C VAL A 3 -5.57 0.15 6.94
N ASP A 4 -5.33 0.41 8.23
CA ASP A 4 -5.74 1.67 8.86
C ASP A 4 -4.94 2.85 8.31
N GLY A 5 -3.63 2.70 8.13
CA GLY A 5 -2.77 3.71 7.51
C GLY A 5 -3.14 3.99 6.06
N CYS A 6 -3.32 2.92 5.25
CA CYS A 6 -3.71 3.06 3.84
C CYS A 6 -5.09 3.69 3.67
N SER A 7 -6.04 3.40 4.57
CA SER A 7 -7.40 3.93 4.50
C SER A 7 -7.59 5.28 5.18
N PHE A 8 -6.59 5.77 5.89
CA PHE A 8 -6.66 7.06 6.58
C PHE A 8 -6.97 8.18 5.58
N ASP A 9 -8.09 8.85 5.79
CA ASP A 9 -8.63 9.86 4.87
C ASP A 9 -8.64 9.43 3.40
N ASN A 10 -9.04 8.17 3.14
CA ASN A 10 -9.05 7.53 1.81
C ASN A 10 -7.69 7.59 1.07
N ASN A 11 -6.59 7.47 1.80
CA ASN A 11 -5.22 7.55 1.27
C ASN A 11 -4.85 8.94 0.67
N LEU A 12 -5.54 9.99 1.08
CA LEU A 12 -5.26 11.34 0.60
C LEU A 12 -3.95 11.92 1.17
N PRO A 13 -3.58 11.69 2.45
CA PRO A 13 -2.31 12.17 2.97
C PRO A 13 -1.12 11.50 2.28
N CYS A 14 -0.14 12.30 1.89
CA CYS A 14 1.07 11.88 1.17
C CYS A 14 1.99 10.92 1.95
N ILE A 15 1.65 10.60 3.20
CA ILE A 15 2.37 9.65 4.06
C ILE A 15 1.74 8.25 4.04
N ALA A 16 0.54 8.09 3.46
CA ALA A 16 -0.21 6.84 3.50
C ALA A 16 0.50 5.70 2.75
N GLU A 17 0.21 4.48 3.16
CA GLU A 17 0.76 3.27 2.53
C GLU A 17 0.38 3.21 1.04
N LYS A 18 1.39 3.14 0.16
CA LYS A 18 1.24 3.07 -1.30
C LYS A 18 1.31 1.62 -1.80
N GLU A 19 2.22 0.84 -1.26
CA GLU A 19 2.40 -0.59 -1.54
C GLU A 19 2.82 -1.35 -0.29
N VAL A 20 2.65 -2.66 -0.34
CA VAL A 20 3.17 -3.60 0.66
C VAL A 20 4.17 -4.54 0.00
N ILE A 21 5.40 -4.58 0.51
CA ILE A 21 6.39 -5.56 0.12
C ILE A 21 6.46 -6.59 1.25
N ALA A 22 5.96 -7.79 0.99
CA ALA A 22 5.84 -8.84 1.99
C ALA A 22 6.80 -9.99 1.71
N VAL A 23 7.52 -10.43 2.75
CA VAL A 23 8.26 -11.69 2.66
C VAL A 23 7.27 -12.84 2.51
N ASP A 24 7.51 -13.72 1.51
CA ASP A 24 6.57 -14.75 1.08
C ASP A 24 6.09 -15.65 2.23
N SER A 25 6.98 -16.00 3.16
CA SER A 25 6.64 -16.84 4.32
C SER A 25 5.57 -16.25 5.25
N VAL A 26 5.29 -14.96 5.19
CA VAL A 26 4.27 -14.29 6.01
C VAL A 26 3.15 -13.67 5.19
N ALA A 27 3.27 -13.64 3.86
CA ALA A 27 2.36 -12.92 2.97
C ALA A 27 0.91 -13.43 3.07
N ASP A 28 0.68 -14.74 3.06
CA ASP A 28 -0.68 -15.31 3.17
C ASP A 28 -1.34 -14.97 4.50
N TYR A 29 -0.57 -15.04 5.60
CA TYR A 29 -1.06 -14.66 6.93
C TYR A 29 -1.37 -13.16 7.00
N LEU A 30 -0.54 -12.34 6.38
CA LEU A 30 -0.76 -10.90 6.29
C LEU A 30 -2.05 -10.59 5.51
N ILE A 31 -2.21 -11.14 4.30
CA ILE A 31 -3.42 -10.96 3.47
C ILE A 31 -4.68 -11.37 4.24
N PHE A 32 -4.64 -12.54 4.90
CA PHE A 32 -5.77 -13.01 5.72
C PHE A 32 -6.16 -11.99 6.80
N ASN A 33 -5.17 -11.42 7.52
CA ASN A 33 -5.45 -10.43 8.55
C ASN A 33 -5.89 -9.09 7.97
N MET A 34 -5.33 -8.65 6.84
CA MET A 34 -5.78 -7.44 6.16
C MET A 34 -7.26 -7.53 5.75
N LYS A 35 -7.69 -8.69 5.24
CA LYS A 35 -9.10 -8.95 4.90
C LYS A 35 -10.02 -8.87 6.11
N LYS A 36 -9.59 -9.39 7.25
CA LYS A 36 -10.34 -9.26 8.52
C LYS A 36 -10.47 -7.81 9.00
N ASN A 37 -9.58 -6.94 8.56
CA ASN A 37 -9.55 -5.53 8.96
C ASN A 37 -10.09 -4.57 7.88
N GLY A 38 -10.80 -5.10 6.87
CA GLY A 38 -11.50 -4.29 5.88
C GLY A 38 -10.82 -4.20 4.52
N ALA A 39 -9.84 -5.06 4.21
CA ALA A 39 -9.32 -5.15 2.85
C ALA A 39 -10.20 -6.08 1.99
N TYR A 40 -10.62 -5.59 0.82
CA TYR A 40 -11.28 -6.37 -0.21
C TYR A 40 -10.24 -6.86 -1.24
N GLU A 41 -10.01 -8.17 -1.29
CA GLU A 41 -8.99 -8.76 -2.16
C GLU A 41 -9.52 -8.99 -3.58
N VAL A 42 -8.89 -8.36 -4.57
CA VAL A 42 -9.14 -8.56 -6.00
C VAL A 42 -8.08 -9.51 -6.56
N LYS A 43 -8.52 -10.66 -7.10
CA LYS A 43 -7.63 -11.70 -7.67
C LYS A 43 -7.73 -11.82 -9.19
N ASP A 44 -8.86 -11.42 -9.77
CA ASP A 44 -9.08 -11.55 -11.21
C ASP A 44 -8.22 -10.53 -11.98
N PRO A 45 -7.29 -10.98 -12.84
CA PRO A 45 -6.45 -10.08 -13.64
C PRO A 45 -7.25 -9.13 -14.53
N ALA A 46 -8.43 -9.55 -15.00
CA ALA A 46 -9.29 -8.71 -15.81
C ALA A 46 -9.85 -7.53 -15.00
N VAL A 47 -10.26 -7.79 -13.75
CA VAL A 47 -10.72 -6.75 -12.82
C VAL A 47 -9.56 -5.83 -12.42
N ILE A 48 -8.36 -6.37 -12.19
CA ILE A 48 -7.17 -5.55 -11.91
C ILE A 48 -6.86 -4.61 -13.09
N SER A 49 -6.89 -5.12 -14.32
CA SER A 49 -6.67 -4.32 -15.52
C SER A 49 -7.75 -3.23 -15.67
N GLN A 50 -9.01 -3.56 -15.40
CA GLN A 50 -10.11 -2.61 -15.40
C GLN A 50 -9.92 -1.50 -14.35
N LEU A 51 -9.42 -1.84 -13.14
CA LEU A 51 -9.07 -0.84 -12.13
C LEU A 51 -7.95 0.09 -12.60
N VAL A 52 -6.90 -0.43 -13.24
CA VAL A 52 -5.80 0.38 -13.79
C VAL A 52 -6.36 1.40 -14.82
N GLU A 53 -7.18 0.93 -15.76
CA GLU A 53 -7.80 1.80 -16.78
C GLU A 53 -8.75 2.83 -16.17
N LEU A 54 -9.51 2.42 -15.12
CA LEU A 54 -10.45 3.29 -14.44
C LEU A 54 -9.75 4.44 -13.74
N VAL A 55 -8.74 4.15 -12.90
CA VAL A 55 -8.21 5.14 -11.95
C VAL A 55 -6.93 5.83 -12.39
N THR A 56 -6.28 5.36 -13.48
CA THR A 56 -5.05 5.96 -13.98
C THR A 56 -5.18 6.51 -15.40
N LYS A 57 -4.29 7.43 -15.74
CA LYS A 57 -4.04 7.89 -17.11
C LYS A 57 -2.91 7.03 -17.69
N GLU A 58 -3.27 6.03 -18.49
CA GLU A 58 -2.32 5.12 -19.15
C GLU A 58 -1.34 4.41 -18.18
N GLY A 59 -1.76 4.13 -16.94
CA GLY A 59 -0.89 3.54 -15.93
C GLY A 59 0.24 4.43 -15.39
N LYS A 60 0.26 5.73 -15.72
CA LYS A 60 1.38 6.64 -15.40
C LYS A 60 1.09 7.67 -14.31
N SER A 61 -0.16 8.02 -14.10
CA SER A 61 -0.58 8.98 -13.08
C SER A 61 -2.03 8.74 -12.67
N PRO A 62 -2.44 9.14 -11.45
CA PRO A 62 -3.84 9.00 -11.04
C PRO A 62 -4.76 9.95 -11.83
N LYS A 63 -5.99 9.51 -12.06
CA LYS A 63 -7.06 10.41 -12.50
C LYS A 63 -7.59 11.17 -11.30
N THR A 64 -7.59 12.49 -11.38
CA THR A 64 -7.93 13.42 -10.29
C THR A 64 -9.32 13.15 -9.69
N GLU A 65 -10.26 12.67 -10.47
CA GLU A 65 -11.62 12.36 -10.04
C GLU A 65 -11.72 11.20 -9.03
N PHE A 66 -10.67 10.35 -8.95
CA PHE A 66 -10.59 9.23 -8.00
C PHE A 66 -9.72 9.51 -6.79
N VAL A 67 -8.93 10.58 -6.80
CA VAL A 67 -8.09 10.98 -5.66
C VAL A 67 -8.96 11.22 -4.42
N GLY A 68 -8.62 10.58 -3.31
CA GLY A 68 -9.36 10.68 -2.05
C GLY A 68 -10.73 10.01 -2.04
N LYS A 69 -11.10 9.22 -3.05
CA LYS A 69 -12.34 8.43 -3.07
C LYS A 69 -12.18 7.14 -2.30
N SER A 70 -13.28 6.71 -1.65
CA SER A 70 -13.28 5.46 -0.88
C SER A 70 -13.13 4.22 -1.78
N ALA A 71 -12.66 3.12 -1.19
CA ALA A 71 -12.59 1.82 -1.85
C ALA A 71 -13.94 1.39 -2.43
N LYS A 72 -15.02 1.55 -1.66
CA LYS A 72 -16.39 1.28 -2.10
C LYS A 72 -16.76 2.07 -3.36
N TYR A 73 -16.50 3.38 -3.37
CA TYR A 73 -16.81 4.22 -4.52
C TYR A 73 -16.08 3.73 -5.79
N ILE A 74 -14.81 3.37 -5.66
CA ILE A 74 -13.99 2.88 -6.79
C ILE A 74 -14.54 1.53 -7.30
N LEU A 75 -14.84 0.59 -6.39
CA LEU A 75 -15.38 -0.73 -6.74
C LEU A 75 -16.76 -0.64 -7.39
N ASP A 76 -17.62 0.24 -6.92
CA ASP A 76 -18.94 0.48 -7.52
C ASP A 76 -18.85 0.90 -9.00
N LYS A 77 -17.80 1.64 -9.39
CA LYS A 77 -17.58 2.08 -10.78
C LYS A 77 -17.26 0.94 -11.74
N ILE A 78 -16.81 -0.20 -11.23
CA ILE A 78 -16.56 -1.41 -12.01
C ILE A 78 -17.62 -2.51 -11.74
N GLY A 79 -18.74 -2.14 -11.11
CA GLY A 79 -19.88 -3.05 -10.88
C GLY A 79 -19.68 -4.02 -9.70
N ILE A 80 -18.72 -3.77 -8.83
CA ILE A 80 -18.50 -4.57 -7.61
C ILE A 80 -19.10 -3.85 -6.41
N THR A 81 -20.21 -4.40 -5.88
CA THR A 81 -20.88 -3.85 -4.71
C THR A 81 -20.30 -4.44 -3.43
N VAL A 82 -19.86 -3.60 -2.51
CA VAL A 82 -19.31 -3.97 -1.20
C VAL A 82 -19.93 -3.16 -0.07
N GLY A 83 -19.76 -3.64 1.17
CA GLY A 83 -20.23 -2.93 2.37
C GLY A 83 -19.37 -1.71 2.72
N ASP A 84 -19.85 -0.92 3.68
CA ASP A 84 -19.12 0.27 4.21
C ASP A 84 -17.93 -0.12 5.09
N ASP A 85 -17.83 -1.39 5.46
CA ASP A 85 -16.70 -1.98 6.19
C ASP A 85 -15.45 -2.18 5.33
N VAL A 86 -15.58 -2.11 3.99
CA VAL A 86 -14.45 -2.21 3.07
C VAL A 86 -13.71 -0.88 3.01
N LYS A 87 -12.48 -0.91 3.52
CA LYS A 87 -11.60 0.25 3.66
C LYS A 87 -10.57 0.37 2.53
N VAL A 88 -10.06 -0.77 2.02
CA VAL A 88 -8.93 -0.85 1.08
C VAL A 88 -9.20 -1.91 0.01
N ILE A 89 -8.80 -1.62 -1.22
CA ILE A 89 -8.74 -2.60 -2.31
C ILE A 89 -7.35 -3.22 -2.31
N LEU A 90 -7.25 -4.50 -2.02
CA LEU A 90 -5.99 -5.25 -1.96
C LEU A 90 -5.83 -6.12 -3.20
N MET A 91 -4.64 -6.21 -3.75
CA MET A 91 -4.31 -7.16 -4.82
C MET A 91 -2.85 -7.57 -4.75
N GLU A 92 -2.52 -8.76 -5.24
CA GLU A 92 -1.13 -9.13 -5.47
C GLU A 92 -0.65 -8.56 -6.80
N ALA A 93 0.57 -8.05 -6.82
CA ALA A 93 1.17 -7.41 -7.99
C ALA A 93 2.67 -7.75 -8.10
N LYS A 94 3.24 -7.51 -9.28
CA LYS A 94 4.70 -7.50 -9.49
C LYS A 94 5.25 -6.09 -9.27
N GLU A 95 6.57 -5.99 -9.09
CA GLU A 95 7.27 -4.71 -8.88
C GLU A 95 6.98 -3.68 -9.98
N ASP A 96 6.87 -4.11 -11.23
CA ASP A 96 6.64 -3.25 -12.40
C ASP A 96 5.17 -2.85 -12.62
N HIS A 97 4.25 -3.31 -11.75
CA HIS A 97 2.83 -2.99 -11.89
C HIS A 97 2.57 -1.48 -11.67
N PRO A 98 1.67 -0.84 -12.46
CA PRO A 98 1.37 0.59 -12.33
C PRO A 98 1.04 1.04 -10.90
N PHE A 99 0.28 0.25 -10.14
CA PHE A 99 -0.10 0.59 -8.77
C PHE A 99 1.07 0.54 -7.78
N VAL A 100 2.15 -0.18 -8.09
CA VAL A 100 3.39 -0.16 -7.30
C VAL A 100 4.24 1.06 -7.65
N GLN A 101 4.25 1.45 -8.93
CA GLN A 101 5.13 2.49 -9.44
C GLN A 101 4.56 3.91 -9.30
N VAL A 102 3.23 4.05 -9.23
CA VAL A 102 2.53 5.34 -9.24
C VAL A 102 1.89 5.61 -7.89
N GLU A 103 2.08 6.82 -7.35
CA GLU A 103 1.33 7.29 -6.20
C GLU A 103 -0.11 7.59 -6.61
N LEU A 104 -1.07 6.83 -6.08
CA LEU A 104 -2.46 6.91 -6.48
C LEU A 104 -3.27 7.92 -5.66
N MET A 105 -2.93 8.12 -4.38
CA MET A 105 -3.70 8.90 -3.40
C MET A 105 -5.16 8.43 -3.31
N MET A 106 -5.34 7.12 -3.27
CA MET A 106 -6.62 6.42 -3.10
C MET A 106 -6.37 5.03 -2.47
N PRO A 107 -7.35 4.43 -1.78
CA PRO A 107 -7.13 3.21 -0.99
C PRO A 107 -7.06 1.94 -1.86
N ILE A 108 -6.12 1.91 -2.79
CA ILE A 108 -5.74 0.74 -3.60
C ILE A 108 -4.33 0.35 -3.19
N LEU A 109 -4.17 -0.86 -2.65
CA LEU A 109 -2.93 -1.31 -2.03
C LEU A 109 -2.42 -2.58 -2.71
N PRO A 110 -1.44 -2.48 -3.62
CA PRO A 110 -0.77 -3.63 -4.18
C PRO A 110 0.15 -4.28 -3.15
N LEU A 111 0.19 -5.61 -3.13
CA LEU A 111 1.12 -6.41 -2.34
C LEU A 111 2.07 -7.14 -3.28
N VAL A 112 3.37 -6.97 -3.06
CA VAL A 112 4.42 -7.64 -3.80
C VAL A 112 5.12 -8.64 -2.89
N ARG A 113 5.23 -9.90 -3.32
CA ARG A 113 5.94 -10.95 -2.58
C ARG A 113 7.41 -10.96 -2.92
N VAL A 114 8.24 -11.16 -1.91
CA VAL A 114 9.69 -11.34 -2.05
C VAL A 114 10.18 -12.53 -1.22
N PRO A 115 11.28 -13.18 -1.60
CA PRO A 115 11.78 -14.37 -0.90
C PRO A 115 12.24 -14.10 0.53
N ASP A 116 12.83 -12.94 0.79
CA ASP A 116 13.43 -12.59 2.07
C ASP A 116 13.41 -11.08 2.36
N VAL A 117 13.79 -10.72 3.58
CA VAL A 117 13.76 -9.34 4.07
C VAL A 117 14.82 -8.45 3.41
N ASP A 118 15.94 -8.98 2.95
CA ASP A 118 16.96 -8.17 2.29
C ASP A 118 16.47 -7.75 0.90
N GLN A 119 15.85 -8.65 0.16
CA GLN A 119 15.18 -8.32 -1.10
C GLN A 119 14.00 -7.36 -0.91
N ALA A 120 13.26 -7.48 0.21
CA ALA A 120 12.22 -6.52 0.54
C ALA A 120 12.79 -5.10 0.72
N ILE A 121 13.88 -4.97 1.44
CA ILE A 121 14.56 -3.69 1.67
C ILE A 121 15.10 -3.11 0.35
N GLU A 122 15.74 -3.93 -0.48
CA GLU A 122 16.25 -3.49 -1.78
C GLU A 122 15.12 -3.04 -2.72
N MET A 123 14.01 -3.76 -2.77
CA MET A 123 12.85 -3.37 -3.56
C MET A 123 12.25 -2.06 -3.04
N ALA A 124 12.07 -1.91 -1.73
CA ALA A 124 11.53 -0.69 -1.14
C ALA A 124 12.36 0.55 -1.53
N VAL A 125 13.69 0.43 -1.50
CA VAL A 125 14.58 1.52 -1.94
C VAL A 125 14.39 1.85 -3.42
N ARG A 126 14.18 0.84 -4.27
CA ARG A 126 13.95 1.07 -5.71
C ARG A 126 12.62 1.74 -5.99
N VAL A 127 11.52 1.25 -5.40
CA VAL A 127 10.15 1.76 -5.66
C VAL A 127 9.83 3.07 -4.93
N GLU A 128 10.69 3.49 -4.02
CA GLU A 128 10.67 4.82 -3.39
C GLU A 128 11.15 5.92 -4.36
N HIS A 129 11.85 5.54 -5.44
CA HIS A 129 12.30 6.42 -6.53
C HIS A 129 13.18 7.60 -6.11
N GLY A 130 13.77 7.60 -4.93
CA GLY A 130 14.59 8.70 -4.42
C GLY A 130 13.80 9.92 -3.95
N ASN A 131 12.50 9.79 -3.76
CA ASN A 131 11.61 10.85 -3.22
C ASN A 131 11.95 11.18 -1.76
N ARG A 132 12.48 10.20 -0.99
CA ARG A 132 12.89 10.34 0.42
C ARG A 132 11.79 10.85 1.33
N HIS A 133 10.55 10.42 1.05
CA HIS A 133 9.36 10.93 1.73
C HIS A 133 9.03 10.13 2.99
N THR A 134 8.42 8.96 2.84
CA THR A 134 7.91 8.15 3.97
C THR A 134 8.10 6.67 3.70
N ALA A 135 8.51 5.93 4.72
CA ALA A 135 8.54 4.48 4.67
C ALA A 135 8.14 3.87 6.02
N MET A 136 7.56 2.69 5.98
CA MET A 136 7.20 1.91 7.16
C MET A 136 7.85 0.52 7.08
N MET A 137 8.19 -0.03 8.23
CA MET A 137 8.66 -1.42 8.32
C MET A 137 8.11 -2.10 9.56
N HIS A 138 7.46 -3.23 9.37
CA HIS A 138 6.98 -4.12 10.43
C HIS A 138 7.94 -5.29 10.61
N SER A 139 8.68 -5.31 11.70
CA SER A 139 9.64 -6.37 11.99
C SER A 139 10.00 -6.41 13.49
N ARG A 140 10.35 -7.60 13.98
CA ARG A 140 10.98 -7.78 15.31
C ARG A 140 12.50 -7.77 15.23
N ASN A 141 13.08 -7.80 14.03
CA ASN A 141 14.54 -7.79 13.84
C ASN A 141 15.05 -6.35 13.80
N VAL A 142 15.68 -5.92 14.90
CA VAL A 142 16.20 -4.53 15.06
C VAL A 142 17.31 -4.22 14.05
N GLU A 143 18.14 -5.20 13.67
CA GLU A 143 19.20 -5.01 12.69
C GLU A 143 18.61 -4.71 11.30
N LYS A 144 17.55 -5.44 10.89
CA LYS A 144 16.86 -5.22 9.62
C LYS A 144 16.10 -3.90 9.60
N LEU A 145 15.44 -3.52 10.72
CA LEU A 145 14.84 -2.19 10.88
C LEU A 145 15.89 -1.08 10.72
N THR A 146 17.07 -1.24 11.32
CA THR A 146 18.17 -0.28 11.23
C THR A 146 18.76 -0.23 9.81
N LYS A 147 18.91 -1.41 9.16
CA LYS A 147 19.38 -1.48 7.76
C LYS A 147 18.43 -0.73 6.84
N MET A 148 17.11 -1.00 6.94
CA MET A 148 16.09 -0.32 6.15
C MET A 148 16.14 1.19 6.32
N ALA A 149 16.12 1.68 7.58
CA ALA A 149 16.15 3.11 7.88
C ALA A 149 17.38 3.82 7.29
N LYS A 150 18.55 3.17 7.29
CA LYS A 150 19.78 3.73 6.72
C LYS A 150 19.75 3.79 5.18
N LEU A 151 19.14 2.81 4.54
CA LEU A 151 19.15 2.70 3.08
C LEU A 151 18.05 3.53 2.41
N ILE A 152 16.86 3.54 2.99
CA ILE A 152 15.70 4.23 2.40
C ILE A 152 15.81 5.76 2.49
N GLN A 153 16.44 6.27 3.53
CA GLN A 153 16.74 7.69 3.75
C GLN A 153 15.51 8.62 3.67
N THR A 154 14.36 8.15 4.08
CA THR A 154 13.13 8.94 4.09
C THR A 154 13.10 9.94 5.24
N THR A 155 12.33 11.02 5.06
CA THR A 155 12.09 12.04 6.11
C THR A 155 11.32 11.43 7.29
N ILE A 156 10.36 10.54 7.01
CA ILE A 156 9.59 9.81 8.01
C ILE A 156 9.88 8.32 7.86
N PHE A 157 10.25 7.67 8.96
CA PHE A 157 10.40 6.22 9.02
C PHE A 157 9.66 5.67 10.24
N VAL A 158 8.55 4.95 10.00
CA VAL A 158 7.72 4.37 11.05
C VAL A 158 8.07 2.90 11.26
N LYS A 159 8.24 2.50 12.51
CA LYS A 159 8.50 1.10 12.91
C LYS A 159 7.28 0.53 13.61
N ASN A 160 6.75 -0.58 13.10
CA ASN A 160 5.67 -1.34 13.72
C ASN A 160 4.44 -0.50 14.07
N GLY A 161 4.06 0.40 13.18
CA GLY A 161 2.90 1.26 13.33
C GLY A 161 2.34 1.71 11.98
N PRO A 162 1.14 2.31 11.97
CA PRO A 162 0.54 2.85 10.76
C PRO A 162 1.27 4.13 10.33
N SER A 163 1.18 4.48 9.06
CA SER A 163 1.86 5.65 8.48
C SER A 163 1.55 6.95 9.21
N TYR A 164 0.32 7.17 9.62
CA TYR A 164 -0.11 8.40 10.31
C TYR A 164 0.54 8.61 11.70
N ALA A 165 1.10 7.55 12.30
CA ALA A 165 1.92 7.71 13.52
C ALA A 165 3.16 8.58 13.28
N GLY A 166 3.67 8.59 12.03
CA GLY A 166 4.81 9.42 11.64
C GLY A 166 4.55 10.93 11.67
N ILE A 167 3.28 11.34 11.66
CA ILE A 167 2.87 12.75 11.79
C ILE A 167 2.20 13.04 13.15
N GLY A 168 2.34 12.12 14.11
CA GLY A 168 1.84 12.32 15.47
C GLY A 168 0.34 12.05 15.66
N VAL A 169 -0.35 11.48 14.67
CA VAL A 169 -1.75 11.08 14.82
C VAL A 169 -1.81 9.71 15.49
N GLY A 170 -2.67 9.59 16.52
CA GLY A 170 -2.83 8.32 17.25
C GLY A 170 -1.70 7.98 18.23
N GLY A 171 -0.76 8.90 18.49
CA GLY A 171 0.21 8.80 19.56
C GLY A 171 -0.36 9.36 20.87
N GLU A 172 -0.46 8.51 21.91
CA GLU A 172 -0.58 8.97 23.30
C GLU A 172 0.80 9.17 23.90
#